data_d961e370c78ed618367e9acfcadc9abd
#
_entry.id   d961e370c78ed618367e9acfcadc9abd
#
_cell.length_a   1.000
_cell.length_b   1.000
_cell.length_c   1.000
_cell.angle_alpha   90.00
_cell.angle_beta   90.00
_cell.angle_gamma   90.00
#
_symmetry.space_group_name_H-M   'P 1'
#
loop_
_entity.id
_entity.type
_entity.pdbx_description
1 polymer ?
#
loop_
_entity_poly.entity_id
_entity_poly.type
_entity_poly.pdbx_seq_one_letter_code
_entity_poly.pdbx_strand_id
1 'polypeptide(L)'
;MPSTPVHTVGGFTLDAIIHADGRWSTGRLGGNALWASMGVALAVGGRPVAHALVGEDYPEGALAEIASRGVDVDDVTRRPGQPNARVTFAYRADGSRTQPAPPEAVAQLPAEVRPEFADSTRDPRRTLDSLVDGAALADVARSLGGSWHLGLLPGSRFAELTTALRGAGVDYVQADCPARSELARDGEALLERHLTALDVFLPSSSDTDVFAPGVDHRTLVRRFHDYGAPVVVLKRGELGAIVSDATTGDAWSVPAIPAPQDVDATGAGDVFCGYFAHAYRNGATLLDAAVEASAAARAALHVSSPLDLVRPRDEAWQTAVATIREGVTAL
;
A
#
# COMPACT_ATOMS: atom_id res chain seq x y z
N MET A 1 11.82 -10.34 22.90
CA MET A 1 11.08 -9.08 23.18
C MET A 1 9.83 -9.09 22.32
N PRO A 2 8.73 -8.43 22.75
CA PRO A 2 7.58 -8.29 21.86
C PRO A 2 8.01 -7.53 20.59
N SER A 3 7.39 -7.88 19.45
CA SER A 3 7.68 -7.21 18.18
C SER A 3 7.27 -5.73 18.23
N THR A 4 7.99 -4.90 17.49
CA THR A 4 7.66 -3.48 17.30
C THR A 4 6.32 -3.37 16.53
N PRO A 5 5.35 -2.59 17.01
CA PRO A 5 4.12 -2.36 16.26
C PRO A 5 4.41 -1.62 14.95
N VAL A 6 3.60 -1.92 13.93
CA VAL A 6 3.63 -1.23 12.65
C VAL A 6 2.32 -0.47 12.47
N HIS A 7 2.42 0.85 12.47
CA HIS A 7 1.32 1.77 12.23
C HIS A 7 1.13 1.95 10.72
N THR A 8 -0.06 1.67 10.22
CA THR A 8 -0.41 1.84 8.80
C THR A 8 -1.38 3.00 8.64
N VAL A 9 -1.02 3.96 7.81
CA VAL A 9 -1.78 5.21 7.61
C VAL A 9 -2.27 5.31 6.18
N GLY A 10 -3.56 5.50 6.00
CA GLY A 10 -4.15 5.64 4.66
C GLY A 10 -5.66 5.42 4.63
N GLY A 11 -6.17 4.97 3.49
CA GLY A 11 -7.59 4.73 3.29
C GLY A 11 -8.06 3.35 3.75
N PHE A 12 -9.25 3.32 4.35
CA PHE A 12 -10.15 2.17 4.42
C PHE A 12 -11.30 2.46 3.46
N THR A 13 -11.36 1.76 2.34
CA THR A 13 -12.28 2.07 1.25
C THR A 13 -13.39 1.04 1.09
N LEU A 14 -14.44 1.43 0.39
CA LEU A 14 -15.42 0.51 -0.18
C LEU A 14 -15.16 0.47 -1.69
N ASP A 15 -14.69 -0.66 -2.17
CA ASP A 15 -14.31 -0.82 -3.56
C ASP A 15 -15.47 -1.33 -4.41
N ALA A 16 -15.59 -0.79 -5.61
CA ALA A 16 -16.54 -1.22 -6.61
C ALA A 16 -15.81 -1.60 -7.91
N ILE A 17 -16.10 -2.79 -8.43
CA ILE A 17 -15.36 -3.41 -9.53
C ILE A 17 -16.30 -3.77 -10.66
N ILE A 18 -15.95 -3.38 -11.89
CA ILE A 18 -16.51 -3.90 -13.13
C ILE A 18 -15.52 -4.93 -13.67
N HIS A 19 -15.95 -6.18 -13.77
CA HIS A 19 -15.13 -7.27 -14.29
C HIS A 19 -15.14 -7.28 -15.84
N ALA A 20 -14.12 -7.90 -16.43
CA ALA A 20 -13.98 -7.97 -17.89
C ALA A 20 -15.15 -8.64 -18.61
N ASP A 21 -15.88 -9.51 -17.93
CA ASP A 21 -17.09 -10.18 -18.43
C ASP A 21 -18.39 -9.38 -18.24
N GLY A 22 -18.29 -8.14 -17.75
CA GLY A 22 -19.41 -7.24 -17.48
C GLY A 22 -20.13 -7.47 -16.15
N ARG A 23 -19.74 -8.47 -15.36
CA ARG A 23 -20.20 -8.60 -13.96
C ARG A 23 -19.65 -7.45 -13.13
N TRP A 24 -20.26 -7.17 -12.00
CA TRP A 24 -19.81 -6.16 -11.06
C TRP A 24 -19.90 -6.65 -9.62
N SER A 25 -19.13 -6.02 -8.76
CA SER A 25 -19.21 -6.16 -7.31
C SER A 25 -19.07 -4.80 -6.65
N THR A 26 -19.77 -4.56 -5.54
CA THR A 26 -19.74 -3.31 -4.79
C THR A 26 -19.59 -3.56 -3.30
N GLY A 27 -19.21 -2.53 -2.55
CA GLY A 27 -19.11 -2.60 -1.10
C GLY A 27 -18.01 -3.53 -0.58
N ARG A 28 -17.00 -3.84 -1.40
CA ARG A 28 -15.88 -4.67 -0.97
C ARG A 28 -14.94 -3.86 -0.08
N LEU A 29 -14.60 -4.42 1.07
CA LEU A 29 -13.60 -3.80 1.95
C LEU A 29 -12.26 -3.74 1.22
N GLY A 30 -11.65 -2.56 1.23
CA GLY A 30 -10.39 -2.30 0.56
C GLY A 30 -9.65 -1.15 1.21
N GLY A 31 -8.69 -0.59 0.46
CA GLY A 31 -7.85 0.52 0.90
C GLY A 31 -6.44 0.10 1.28
N ASN A 32 -5.50 0.98 0.96
CA ASN A 32 -4.08 0.71 1.11
C ASN A 32 -3.66 0.45 2.56
N ALA A 33 -4.22 1.20 3.53
CA ALA A 33 -3.91 0.96 4.94
C ALA A 33 -4.46 -0.38 5.44
N LEU A 34 -5.64 -0.82 4.98
CA LEU A 34 -6.19 -2.12 5.35
C LEU A 34 -5.34 -3.26 4.78
N TRP A 35 -5.00 -3.22 3.49
CA TRP A 35 -4.14 -4.22 2.88
C TRP A 35 -2.74 -4.26 3.51
N ALA A 36 -2.14 -3.09 3.82
CA ALA A 36 -0.86 -3.04 4.51
C ALA A 36 -0.95 -3.62 5.93
N SER A 37 -2.02 -3.29 6.69
CA SER A 37 -2.28 -3.89 8.01
C SER A 37 -2.37 -5.41 7.94
N MET A 38 -3.08 -5.94 6.94
CA MET A 38 -3.16 -7.39 6.73
C MET A 38 -1.80 -7.99 6.34
N GLY A 39 -0.95 -7.26 5.61
CA GLY A 39 0.43 -7.64 5.36
C GLY A 39 1.25 -7.78 6.64
N VAL A 40 1.09 -6.85 7.59
CA VAL A 40 1.71 -6.96 8.92
C VAL A 40 1.15 -8.14 9.71
N ALA A 41 -0.19 -8.32 9.71
CA ALA A 41 -0.86 -9.41 10.44
C ALA A 41 -0.44 -10.79 9.92
N LEU A 42 -0.06 -10.89 8.64
CA LEU A 42 0.44 -12.12 8.02
C LEU A 42 1.77 -12.58 8.61
N ALA A 43 2.57 -11.67 9.13
CA ALA A 43 3.86 -11.96 9.72
C ALA A 43 3.73 -12.59 11.10
N VAL A 44 4.64 -13.52 11.43
CA VAL A 44 4.66 -14.12 12.77
C VAL A 44 4.97 -13.06 13.83
N GLY A 45 4.06 -12.89 14.78
CA GLY A 45 4.16 -11.85 15.80
C GLY A 45 3.87 -10.44 15.29
N GLY A 46 3.28 -10.31 14.10
CA GLY A 46 2.87 -9.02 13.53
C GLY A 46 1.87 -8.29 14.43
N ARG A 47 2.07 -6.98 14.59
CA ARG A 47 1.23 -6.10 15.41
C ARG A 47 0.85 -4.86 14.60
N PRO A 48 -0.12 -5.01 13.67
CA PRO A 48 -0.61 -3.87 12.90
C PRO A 48 -1.51 -2.97 13.74
N VAL A 49 -1.30 -1.66 13.63
CA VAL A 49 -2.16 -0.61 14.19
C VAL A 49 -2.61 0.28 13.03
N ALA A 50 -3.90 0.32 12.76
CA ALA A 50 -4.45 1.06 11.63
C ALA A 50 -4.88 2.47 12.02
N HIS A 51 -4.48 3.47 11.22
CA HIS A 51 -4.92 4.85 11.35
C HIS A 51 -5.67 5.26 10.10
N ALA A 52 -6.99 5.30 10.18
CA ALA A 52 -7.86 5.59 9.05
C ALA A 52 -9.14 6.30 9.47
N LEU A 53 -9.78 6.95 8.51
CA LEU A 53 -11.14 7.46 8.66
C LEU A 53 -12.10 6.59 7.87
N VAL A 54 -13.23 6.23 8.47
CA VAL A 54 -14.33 5.53 7.79
C VAL A 54 -15.59 6.38 7.80
N GLY A 55 -16.37 6.28 6.75
CA GLY A 55 -17.64 6.99 6.63
C GLY A 55 -18.77 6.35 7.46
N GLU A 56 -19.93 7.03 7.45
CA GLU A 56 -21.13 6.56 8.14
C GLU A 56 -21.61 5.22 7.57
N ASP A 57 -21.48 5.04 6.25
CA ASP A 57 -21.91 3.86 5.50
C ASP A 57 -20.87 2.74 5.43
N TYR A 58 -19.74 2.86 6.17
CA TYR A 58 -18.83 1.74 6.32
C TYR A 58 -19.53 0.61 7.07
N PRO A 59 -19.47 -0.65 6.58
CA PRO A 59 -20.34 -1.72 7.08
C PRO A 59 -20.26 -1.89 8.61
N GLU A 60 -21.41 -2.05 9.22
CA GLU A 60 -21.50 -2.34 10.64
C GLU A 60 -20.82 -3.70 10.93
N GLY A 61 -20.00 -3.74 11.96
CA GLY A 61 -19.22 -4.94 12.29
C GLY A 61 -17.93 -5.15 11.51
N ALA A 62 -17.71 -4.42 10.40
CA ALA A 62 -16.47 -4.59 9.61
C ALA A 62 -15.20 -4.30 10.45
N LEU A 63 -15.21 -3.29 11.30
CA LEU A 63 -14.06 -3.01 12.19
C LEU A 63 -13.83 -4.15 13.20
N ALA A 64 -14.89 -4.74 13.74
CA ALA A 64 -14.78 -5.90 14.62
C ALA A 64 -14.22 -7.13 13.89
N GLU A 65 -14.61 -7.32 12.63
CA GLU A 65 -14.06 -8.39 11.80
C GLU A 65 -12.57 -8.16 11.50
N ILE A 66 -12.18 -6.94 11.15
CA ILE A 66 -10.78 -6.54 10.95
C ILE A 66 -9.98 -6.78 12.23
N ALA A 67 -10.51 -6.37 13.39
CA ALA A 67 -9.87 -6.61 14.69
C ALA A 67 -9.70 -8.10 14.98
N SER A 68 -10.67 -8.94 14.60
CA SER A 68 -10.58 -10.40 14.75
C SER A 68 -9.44 -11.04 13.92
N ARG A 69 -8.93 -10.32 12.91
CA ARG A 69 -7.75 -10.70 12.11
C ARG A 69 -6.43 -10.20 12.71
N GLY A 70 -6.47 -9.61 13.91
CA GLY A 70 -5.29 -9.17 14.65
C GLY A 70 -4.84 -7.72 14.33
N VAL A 71 -5.67 -6.94 13.64
CA VAL A 71 -5.42 -5.52 13.39
C VAL A 71 -6.00 -4.69 14.53
N ASP A 72 -5.19 -3.88 15.17
CA ASP A 72 -5.67 -2.86 16.11
C ASP A 72 -6.34 -1.73 15.31
N VAL A 73 -7.61 -1.48 15.60
CA VAL A 73 -8.47 -0.49 14.93
C VAL A 73 -8.94 0.62 15.87
N ASP A 74 -8.36 0.74 17.06
CA ASP A 74 -8.80 1.72 18.05
C ASP A 74 -8.63 3.17 17.54
N ASP A 75 -7.67 3.41 16.65
CA ASP A 75 -7.43 4.68 15.97
C ASP A 75 -8.16 4.81 14.62
N VAL A 76 -9.09 3.91 14.30
CA VAL A 76 -9.98 4.05 13.13
C VAL A 76 -11.23 4.81 13.53
N THR A 77 -11.36 6.04 13.05
CA THR A 77 -12.46 6.94 13.45
C THR A 77 -13.58 6.94 12.42
N ARG A 78 -14.83 6.67 12.89
CA ARG A 78 -16.03 6.81 12.06
C ARG A 78 -16.48 8.28 12.03
N ARG A 79 -16.78 8.78 10.84
CA ARG A 79 -17.22 10.17 10.59
C ARG A 79 -18.72 10.22 10.30
N PRO A 80 -19.56 10.67 11.25
CA PRO A 80 -20.98 10.78 11.06
C PRO A 80 -21.33 11.77 9.92
N GLY A 81 -22.34 11.46 9.12
CA GLY A 81 -22.82 12.29 8.02
C GLY A 81 -21.88 12.37 6.81
N GLN A 82 -20.76 11.64 6.81
CA GLN A 82 -19.84 11.59 5.69
C GLN A 82 -19.87 10.20 5.06
N PRO A 83 -20.05 10.09 3.72
CA PRO A 83 -19.95 8.78 3.06
C PRO A 83 -18.51 8.27 3.10
N ASN A 84 -18.36 6.95 3.14
CA ASN A 84 -17.04 6.33 3.08
C ASN A 84 -16.35 6.61 1.75
N ALA A 85 -15.01 6.61 1.77
CA ALA A 85 -14.22 6.68 0.55
C ALA A 85 -14.49 5.43 -0.32
N ARG A 86 -14.75 5.67 -1.61
CA ARG A 86 -14.96 4.63 -2.62
C ARG A 86 -13.87 4.70 -3.67
N VAL A 87 -13.35 3.55 -4.03
CA VAL A 87 -12.42 3.39 -5.16
C VAL A 87 -13.05 2.45 -6.17
N THR A 88 -12.96 2.80 -7.44
CA THR A 88 -13.64 2.04 -8.48
C THR A 88 -12.67 1.56 -9.55
N PHE A 89 -12.85 0.32 -9.99
CA PHE A 89 -12.01 -0.32 -10.98
C PHE A 89 -12.84 -0.86 -12.15
N ALA A 90 -12.26 -0.85 -13.33
CA ALA A 90 -12.79 -1.58 -14.49
C ALA A 90 -11.67 -2.42 -15.10
N TYR A 91 -11.86 -3.74 -15.11
CA TYR A 91 -10.93 -4.70 -15.70
C TYR A 91 -11.22 -4.92 -17.17
N ARG A 92 -10.16 -5.13 -17.97
CA ARG A 92 -10.23 -5.54 -19.38
C ARG A 92 -9.92 -7.03 -19.51
N ALA A 93 -10.22 -7.58 -20.70
CA ALA A 93 -9.98 -8.99 -20.99
C ALA A 93 -8.49 -9.39 -20.97
N ASP A 94 -7.58 -8.43 -21.09
CA ASP A 94 -6.13 -8.64 -20.96
C ASP A 94 -5.60 -8.58 -19.52
N GLY A 95 -6.50 -8.51 -18.54
CA GLY A 95 -6.15 -8.37 -17.11
C GLY A 95 -5.77 -6.95 -16.69
N SER A 96 -5.62 -6.01 -17.63
CA SER A 96 -5.37 -4.61 -17.30
C SER A 96 -6.58 -3.97 -16.65
N ARG A 97 -6.35 -2.95 -15.79
CA ARG A 97 -7.43 -2.22 -15.13
C ARG A 97 -7.29 -0.72 -15.29
N THR A 98 -8.43 -0.03 -15.26
CA THR A 98 -8.50 1.42 -15.12
C THR A 98 -9.05 1.79 -13.74
N GLN A 99 -8.51 2.86 -13.16
CA GLN A 99 -8.94 3.49 -11.91
C GLN A 99 -8.86 5.01 -12.09
N PRO A 100 -9.93 5.74 -11.82
CA PRO A 100 -11.29 5.24 -11.52
C PRO A 100 -11.94 4.57 -12.73
N ALA A 101 -12.98 3.75 -12.48
CA ALA A 101 -13.76 3.12 -13.56
C ALA A 101 -14.27 4.18 -14.54
N PRO A 102 -14.11 3.98 -15.86
CA PRO A 102 -14.51 4.97 -16.85
C PRO A 102 -16.02 5.25 -16.79
N PRO A 103 -16.47 6.52 -16.99
CA PRO A 103 -17.89 6.87 -16.96
C PRO A 103 -18.75 6.06 -17.94
N GLU A 104 -18.20 5.74 -19.12
CA GLU A 104 -18.86 4.92 -20.14
C GLU A 104 -19.08 3.47 -19.68
N ALA A 105 -18.17 2.90 -18.89
CA ALA A 105 -18.36 1.57 -18.31
C ALA A 105 -19.42 1.60 -17.20
N VAL A 106 -19.38 2.62 -16.34
CA VAL A 106 -20.39 2.81 -15.29
C VAL A 106 -21.77 3.04 -15.88
N ALA A 107 -21.88 3.75 -17.02
CA ALA A 107 -23.16 4.00 -17.69
C ALA A 107 -23.85 2.73 -18.22
N GLN A 108 -23.11 1.62 -18.40
CA GLN A 108 -23.69 0.31 -18.81
C GLN A 108 -24.30 -0.45 -17.64
N LEU A 109 -24.00 -0.06 -16.40
CA LEU A 109 -24.55 -0.71 -15.22
C LEU A 109 -26.02 -0.35 -14.97
N PRO A 110 -26.79 -1.20 -14.26
CA PRO A 110 -28.13 -0.84 -13.78
C PRO A 110 -28.14 0.49 -13.02
N ALA A 111 -29.18 1.28 -13.20
CA ALA A 111 -29.24 2.63 -12.64
C ALA A 111 -29.11 2.66 -11.10
N GLU A 112 -29.65 1.65 -10.43
CA GLU A 112 -29.62 1.47 -8.98
C GLU A 112 -28.20 1.17 -8.43
N VAL A 113 -27.30 0.64 -9.27
CA VAL A 113 -25.92 0.27 -8.88
C VAL A 113 -24.94 1.42 -9.08
N ARG A 114 -25.21 2.33 -10.04
CA ARG A 114 -24.29 3.41 -10.43
C ARG A 114 -23.82 4.30 -9.25
N PRO A 115 -24.65 4.61 -8.23
CA PRO A 115 -24.22 5.39 -7.09
C PRO A 115 -23.03 4.77 -6.33
N GLU A 116 -22.92 3.43 -6.30
CA GLU A 116 -21.81 2.71 -5.66
C GLU A 116 -20.47 2.91 -6.41
N PHE A 117 -20.55 3.35 -7.68
CA PHE A 117 -19.38 3.68 -8.51
C PHE A 117 -19.01 5.17 -8.48
N ALA A 118 -19.49 5.92 -7.49
CA ALA A 118 -19.11 7.31 -7.25
C ALA A 118 -17.70 7.37 -6.62
N ASP A 119 -16.67 7.32 -7.45
CA ASP A 119 -15.27 7.27 -7.05
C ASP A 119 -14.82 8.55 -6.32
N SER A 120 -14.32 8.40 -5.10
CA SER A 120 -13.87 9.51 -4.26
C SER A 120 -12.61 10.19 -4.79
N THR A 121 -11.78 9.47 -5.54
CA THR A 121 -10.50 10.00 -6.08
C THR A 121 -10.70 11.02 -7.20
N ARG A 122 -11.94 11.14 -7.73
CA ARG A 122 -12.29 12.19 -8.71
C ARG A 122 -12.39 13.58 -8.09
N ASP A 123 -12.58 13.66 -6.77
CA ASP A 123 -12.63 14.90 -6.03
C ASP A 123 -11.46 14.98 -5.02
N PRO A 124 -10.44 15.83 -5.29
CA PRO A 124 -9.28 15.96 -4.41
C PRO A 124 -9.64 16.37 -2.98
N ARG A 125 -10.68 17.20 -2.79
CA ARG A 125 -11.13 17.62 -1.45
C ARG A 125 -11.71 16.43 -0.69
N ARG A 126 -12.62 15.69 -1.33
CA ARG A 126 -13.22 14.49 -0.76
C ARG A 126 -12.16 13.44 -0.40
N THR A 127 -11.16 13.28 -1.25
CA THR A 127 -10.02 12.39 -0.98
C THR A 127 -9.26 12.84 0.27
N LEU A 128 -8.91 14.13 0.37
CA LEU A 128 -8.20 14.65 1.55
C LEU A 128 -9.05 14.55 2.82
N ASP A 129 -10.34 14.84 2.74
CA ASP A 129 -11.26 14.77 3.87
C ASP A 129 -11.47 13.32 4.36
N SER A 130 -11.19 12.33 3.56
CA SER A 130 -11.30 10.91 3.94
C SER A 130 -10.03 10.33 4.57
N LEU A 131 -9.01 11.13 4.81
CA LEU A 131 -7.72 10.73 5.35
C LEU A 131 -7.40 11.43 6.67
N VAL A 132 -6.73 10.73 7.57
CA VAL A 132 -6.22 11.28 8.83
C VAL A 132 -5.35 12.50 8.55
N ASP A 133 -5.49 13.57 9.33
CA ASP A 133 -4.65 14.76 9.22
C ASP A 133 -3.37 14.68 10.08
N GLY A 134 -2.41 15.56 9.77
CA GLY A 134 -1.11 15.53 10.42
C GLY A 134 -1.14 15.92 11.90
N ALA A 135 -2.07 16.77 12.33
CA ALA A 135 -2.15 17.19 13.73
C ALA A 135 -2.65 16.03 14.61
N ALA A 136 -3.73 15.37 14.19
CA ALA A 136 -4.26 14.19 14.86
C ALA A 136 -3.19 13.07 14.91
N LEU A 137 -2.49 12.82 13.80
CA LEU A 137 -1.48 11.78 13.74
C LEU A 137 -0.26 12.09 14.62
N ALA A 138 0.18 13.35 14.69
CA ALA A 138 1.31 13.74 15.53
C ALA A 138 1.04 13.53 17.03
N ASP A 139 -0.17 13.76 17.49
CA ASP A 139 -0.55 13.54 18.88
C ASP A 139 -0.49 12.05 19.26
N VAL A 140 -1.01 11.20 18.38
CA VAL A 140 -0.96 9.75 18.55
C VAL A 140 0.49 9.24 18.46
N ALA A 141 1.27 9.68 17.49
CA ALA A 141 2.65 9.23 17.26
C ALA A 141 3.57 9.53 18.46
N ARG A 142 3.40 10.68 19.12
CA ARG A 142 4.18 11.01 20.33
C ARG A 142 3.98 10.02 21.47
N SER A 143 2.85 9.38 21.55
CA SER A 143 2.51 8.44 22.64
C SER A 143 2.80 6.99 22.31
N LEU A 144 2.68 6.58 21.05
CA LEU A 144 2.73 5.18 20.65
C LEU A 144 4.13 4.72 20.20
N GLY A 145 4.98 5.60 19.66
CA GLY A 145 6.24 5.20 19.03
C GLY A 145 6.03 4.27 17.84
N GLY A 146 6.90 3.25 17.70
CA GLY A 146 6.72 2.22 16.67
C GLY A 146 7.28 2.57 15.30
N SER A 147 6.87 1.79 14.31
CA SER A 147 7.26 1.94 12.89
C SER A 147 6.06 2.38 12.09
N TRP A 148 6.23 3.36 11.19
CA TRP A 148 5.11 3.99 10.48
C TRP A 148 5.22 3.74 8.99
N HIS A 149 4.13 3.25 8.40
CA HIS A 149 3.96 3.10 6.97
C HIS A 149 2.86 4.02 6.46
N LEU A 150 3.21 4.91 5.55
CA LEU A 150 2.28 5.74 4.80
C LEU A 150 1.95 5.04 3.48
N GLY A 151 0.69 4.69 3.28
CA GLY A 151 0.21 4.15 2.01
C GLY A 151 0.22 5.22 0.91
N LEU A 152 -0.32 4.88 -0.27
CA LEU A 152 -0.48 5.82 -1.37
C LEU A 152 -1.43 6.96 -0.93
N LEU A 153 -0.93 8.20 -0.89
CA LEU A 153 -1.63 9.38 -0.39
C LEU A 153 -1.55 10.52 -1.40
N PRO A 154 -2.49 11.49 -1.38
CA PRO A 154 -2.30 12.77 -2.05
C PRO A 154 -0.99 13.43 -1.59
N GLY A 155 -0.27 14.08 -2.51
CA GLY A 155 1.06 14.65 -2.22
C GLY A 155 1.07 15.68 -1.09
N SER A 156 0.01 16.48 -0.95
CA SER A 156 -0.15 17.42 0.17
C SER A 156 -0.27 16.68 1.51
N ARG A 157 -1.05 15.59 1.55
CA ARG A 157 -1.21 14.76 2.75
C ARG A 157 0.08 13.98 3.06
N PHE A 158 0.75 13.46 2.05
CA PHE A 158 2.06 12.83 2.18
C PHE A 158 3.07 13.77 2.85
N ALA A 159 3.19 15.01 2.36
CA ALA A 159 4.07 16.03 2.92
C ALA A 159 3.72 16.40 4.37
N GLU A 160 2.43 16.57 4.64
CA GLU A 160 1.91 16.88 5.97
C GLU A 160 2.23 15.77 6.98
N LEU A 161 1.93 14.52 6.62
CA LEU A 161 2.10 13.38 7.53
C LEU A 161 3.57 13.05 7.77
N THR A 162 4.44 13.10 6.75
CA THR A 162 5.88 12.90 6.94
C THR A 162 6.47 13.95 7.89
N THR A 163 6.07 15.22 7.72
CA THR A 163 6.50 16.32 8.61
C THR A 163 5.98 16.12 10.03
N ALA A 164 4.71 15.72 10.18
CA ALA A 164 4.09 15.49 11.49
C ALA A 164 4.76 14.35 12.26
N LEU A 165 5.02 13.21 11.60
CA LEU A 165 5.68 12.07 12.21
C LEU A 165 7.12 12.40 12.64
N ARG A 166 7.90 13.05 11.79
CA ARG A 166 9.26 13.48 12.16
C ARG A 166 9.26 14.52 13.28
N GLY A 167 8.33 15.48 13.25
CA GLY A 167 8.13 16.45 14.33
C GLY A 167 7.68 15.81 15.66
N ALA A 168 7.03 14.64 15.62
CA ALA A 168 6.67 13.84 16.77
C ALA A 168 7.83 12.99 17.32
N GLY A 169 8.99 12.95 16.64
CA GLY A 169 10.16 12.18 17.05
C GLY A 169 10.09 10.70 16.66
N VAL A 170 9.31 10.35 15.64
CA VAL A 170 9.22 8.97 15.15
C VAL A 170 10.56 8.55 14.50
N ASP A 171 11.10 7.42 14.96
CA ASP A 171 12.40 6.91 14.51
C ASP A 171 12.37 6.26 13.13
N TYR A 172 11.21 5.71 12.72
CA TYR A 172 11.10 5.01 11.44
C TYR A 172 9.81 5.36 10.70
N VAL A 173 9.98 5.90 9.51
CA VAL A 173 8.90 6.21 8.58
C VAL A 173 9.24 5.63 7.21
N GLN A 174 8.39 4.75 6.72
CA GLN A 174 8.43 4.31 5.33
C GLN A 174 7.17 4.74 4.59
N ALA A 175 7.25 4.89 3.28
CA ALA A 175 6.09 5.28 2.49
C ALA A 175 6.06 4.62 1.11
N ASP A 176 4.84 4.41 0.62
CA ASP A 176 4.56 4.18 -0.79
C ASP A 176 4.59 5.51 -1.57
N CYS A 177 4.31 5.46 -2.84
CA CYS A 177 4.31 6.63 -3.72
C CYS A 177 3.17 7.60 -3.38
N PRO A 178 3.35 8.91 -3.59
CA PRO A 178 2.24 9.85 -3.66
C PRO A 178 1.29 9.53 -4.83
N ALA A 179 0.07 10.13 -4.80
CA ALA A 179 -0.96 9.86 -5.79
C ALA A 179 -0.51 10.19 -7.22
N ARG A 180 -0.86 9.32 -8.17
CA ARG A 180 -0.44 9.40 -9.59
C ARG A 180 -0.76 10.72 -10.27
N SER A 181 -1.92 11.31 -9.97
CA SER A 181 -2.31 12.59 -10.56
C SER A 181 -1.37 13.74 -10.20
N GLU A 182 -0.78 13.70 -9.02
CA GLU A 182 0.19 14.70 -8.56
C GLU A 182 1.58 14.36 -9.06
N LEU A 183 1.94 13.07 -9.09
CA LEU A 183 3.19 12.61 -9.72
C LEU A 183 3.24 12.99 -11.21
N ALA A 184 2.14 12.87 -11.95
CA ALA A 184 2.07 13.27 -13.35
C ALA A 184 2.30 14.77 -13.56
N ARG A 185 1.94 15.61 -12.57
CA ARG A 185 2.08 17.06 -12.66
C ARG A 185 3.43 17.56 -12.18
N ASP A 186 3.89 17.09 -11.01
CA ASP A 186 5.04 17.64 -10.29
C ASP A 186 5.93 16.53 -9.67
N GLY A 187 5.91 15.31 -10.21
CA GLY A 187 6.45 14.11 -9.56
C GLY A 187 7.87 14.24 -9.03
N GLU A 188 8.82 14.66 -9.86
CA GLU A 188 10.21 14.78 -9.45
C GLU A 188 10.38 15.84 -8.35
N ALA A 189 9.80 17.01 -8.52
CA ALA A 189 9.88 18.09 -7.53
C ALA A 189 9.18 17.76 -6.20
N LEU A 190 8.12 16.94 -6.24
CA LEU A 190 7.44 16.46 -5.05
C LEU A 190 8.32 15.46 -4.29
N LEU A 191 8.92 14.50 -5.00
CA LEU A 191 9.78 13.49 -4.40
C LEU A 191 11.08 14.10 -3.86
N GLU A 192 11.74 14.95 -4.62
CA GLU A 192 12.97 15.66 -4.20
C GLU A 192 12.78 16.41 -2.88
N ARG A 193 11.61 17.00 -2.64
CA ARG A 193 11.33 17.74 -1.40
C ARG A 193 11.08 16.86 -0.19
N HIS A 194 10.62 15.62 -0.38
CA HIS A 194 10.03 14.85 0.72
C HIS A 194 10.71 13.51 1.01
N LEU A 195 11.53 12.97 0.10
CA LEU A 195 12.17 11.67 0.31
C LEU A 195 13.20 11.67 1.44
N THR A 196 13.83 12.80 1.74
CA THR A 196 14.73 12.96 2.91
C THR A 196 14.03 12.71 4.25
N ALA A 197 12.70 12.78 4.30
CA ALA A 197 11.92 12.51 5.51
C ALA A 197 11.61 11.02 5.71
N LEU A 198 12.03 10.15 4.81
CA LEU A 198 11.77 8.71 4.88
C LEU A 198 13.04 7.93 5.22
N ASP A 199 12.87 6.79 5.91
CA ASP A 199 13.92 5.77 6.05
C ASP A 199 13.89 4.79 4.88
N VAL A 200 12.68 4.49 4.37
CA VAL A 200 12.48 3.61 3.22
C VAL A 200 11.40 4.17 2.30
N PHE A 201 11.71 4.26 1.01
CA PHE A 201 10.74 4.59 -0.04
C PHE A 201 10.40 3.33 -0.84
N LEU A 202 9.09 3.00 -0.96
CA LEU A 202 8.59 1.77 -1.58
C LEU A 202 7.69 2.04 -2.80
N PRO A 203 8.16 2.76 -3.84
CA PRO A 203 7.34 3.06 -5.01
C PRO A 203 7.03 1.80 -5.83
N SER A 204 5.99 1.87 -6.67
CA SER A 204 5.80 0.89 -7.74
C SER A 204 6.19 1.46 -9.10
N SER A 205 6.66 0.60 -10.01
CA SER A 205 6.99 1.00 -11.38
C SER A 205 5.78 1.63 -12.10
N SER A 206 4.58 1.11 -11.85
CA SER A 206 3.36 1.67 -12.43
C SER A 206 3.04 3.09 -11.96
N ASP A 207 3.53 3.50 -10.78
CA ASP A 207 3.38 4.88 -10.29
C ASP A 207 4.50 5.77 -10.84
N THR A 208 5.71 5.23 -10.95
CA THR A 208 6.85 5.99 -11.51
C THR A 208 6.75 6.21 -13.01
N ASP A 209 6.11 5.30 -13.76
CA ASP A 209 5.87 5.45 -15.19
C ASP A 209 5.03 6.68 -15.56
N VAL A 210 4.29 7.24 -14.59
CA VAL A 210 3.46 8.45 -14.83
C VAL A 210 4.29 9.71 -15.06
N PHE A 211 5.47 9.81 -14.43
CA PHE A 211 6.35 10.98 -14.58
C PHE A 211 7.71 10.66 -15.22
N ALA A 212 8.09 9.39 -15.27
CA ALA A 212 9.36 8.94 -15.84
C ALA A 212 9.15 7.72 -16.79
N PRO A 213 8.28 7.82 -17.81
CA PRO A 213 7.97 6.70 -18.67
C PRO A 213 9.21 6.21 -19.42
N GLY A 214 9.42 4.89 -19.41
CA GLY A 214 10.53 4.25 -20.14
C GLY A 214 11.93 4.48 -19.54
N VAL A 215 12.03 5.12 -18.39
CA VAL A 215 13.31 5.25 -17.68
C VAL A 215 13.68 3.89 -17.07
N ASP A 216 14.93 3.48 -17.28
CA ASP A 216 15.46 2.26 -16.67
C ASP A 216 15.32 2.29 -15.13
N HIS A 217 14.84 1.20 -14.56
CA HIS A 217 14.52 1.09 -13.14
C HIS A 217 15.72 1.30 -12.21
N ARG A 218 16.93 0.91 -12.60
CA ARG A 218 18.15 1.19 -11.82
C ARG A 218 18.47 2.68 -11.82
N THR A 219 18.22 3.35 -12.94
CA THR A 219 18.37 4.81 -13.04
C THR A 219 17.35 5.52 -12.15
N LEU A 220 16.11 5.04 -12.10
CA LEU A 220 15.09 5.58 -11.18
C LEU A 220 15.50 5.41 -9.72
N VAL A 221 15.98 4.23 -9.33
CA VAL A 221 16.44 3.98 -7.96
C VAL A 221 17.58 4.93 -7.58
N ARG A 222 18.55 5.16 -8.48
CA ARG A 222 19.61 6.16 -8.23
C ARG A 222 19.04 7.56 -8.03
N ARG A 223 18.10 8.01 -8.87
CA ARG A 223 17.45 9.31 -8.70
C ARG A 223 16.75 9.44 -7.34
N PHE A 224 16.08 8.39 -6.86
CA PHE A 224 15.43 8.42 -5.54
C PHE A 224 16.46 8.52 -4.41
N HIS A 225 17.64 7.90 -4.55
CA HIS A 225 18.74 8.12 -3.63
C HIS A 225 19.28 9.55 -3.72
N ASP A 226 19.42 10.11 -4.93
CA ASP A 226 19.82 11.50 -5.13
C ASP A 226 18.82 12.49 -4.50
N TYR A 227 17.53 12.14 -4.45
CA TYR A 227 16.48 12.90 -3.75
C TYR A 227 16.49 12.67 -2.22
N GLY A 228 17.38 11.83 -1.72
CA GLY A 228 17.64 11.65 -0.30
C GLY A 228 16.98 10.44 0.35
N ALA A 229 16.36 9.52 -0.39
CA ALA A 229 15.90 8.26 0.18
C ALA A 229 17.09 7.34 0.52
N PRO A 230 17.34 6.98 1.78
CA PRO A 230 18.48 6.11 2.12
C PRO A 230 18.28 4.67 1.64
N VAL A 231 17.04 4.18 1.69
CA VAL A 231 16.67 2.86 1.19
C VAL A 231 15.52 2.99 0.20
N VAL A 232 15.64 2.30 -0.94
CA VAL A 232 14.61 2.25 -1.99
C VAL A 232 14.23 0.80 -2.27
N VAL A 233 12.93 0.52 -2.29
CA VAL A 233 12.36 -0.76 -2.70
C VAL A 233 11.39 -0.53 -3.85
N LEU A 234 11.86 -0.55 -5.08
CA LEU A 234 11.02 -0.35 -6.27
C LEU A 234 10.30 -1.64 -6.63
N LYS A 235 9.00 -1.69 -6.36
CA LYS A 235 8.09 -2.80 -6.73
C LYS A 235 7.82 -2.77 -8.23
N ARG A 236 7.96 -3.91 -8.94
CA ARG A 236 7.87 -4.00 -10.41
C ARG A 236 6.86 -5.06 -10.88
N GLY A 237 5.84 -5.32 -10.08
CA GLY A 237 4.81 -6.32 -10.38
C GLY A 237 5.42 -7.71 -10.60
N GLU A 238 5.16 -8.32 -11.74
CA GLU A 238 5.66 -9.66 -12.11
C GLU A 238 7.19 -9.75 -12.24
N LEU A 239 7.87 -8.62 -12.41
CA LEU A 239 9.33 -8.55 -12.41
C LEU A 239 9.94 -8.51 -11.00
N GLY A 240 9.12 -8.58 -9.95
CA GLY A 240 9.56 -8.56 -8.56
C GLY A 240 9.92 -7.14 -8.07
N ALA A 241 11.06 -6.97 -7.41
CA ALA A 241 11.48 -5.69 -6.87
C ALA A 241 12.99 -5.43 -7.07
N ILE A 242 13.38 -4.15 -7.13
CA ILE A 242 14.75 -3.72 -6.90
C ILE A 242 14.83 -3.19 -5.48
N VAL A 243 15.81 -3.67 -4.73
CA VAL A 243 16.08 -3.28 -3.35
C VAL A 243 17.45 -2.65 -3.31
N SER A 244 17.58 -1.45 -2.76
CA SER A 244 18.85 -0.73 -2.75
C SER A 244 19.03 0.10 -1.49
N ASP A 245 20.24 0.09 -0.95
CA ASP A 245 20.67 0.89 0.21
C ASP A 245 21.82 1.80 -0.19
N ALA A 246 21.60 3.10 -0.19
CA ALA A 246 22.63 4.10 -0.52
C ALA A 246 23.75 4.16 0.51
N THR A 247 23.53 3.70 1.75
CA THR A 247 24.52 3.79 2.83
C THR A 247 25.57 2.69 2.74
N THR A 248 25.18 1.49 2.28
CA THR A 248 26.09 0.36 2.06
C THR A 248 26.53 0.22 0.61
N GLY A 249 25.79 0.79 -0.32
CA GLY A 249 25.96 0.60 -1.76
C GLY A 249 25.41 -0.73 -2.28
N ASP A 250 24.74 -1.49 -1.43
CA ASP A 250 24.15 -2.77 -1.80
C ASP A 250 22.89 -2.58 -2.65
N ALA A 251 22.75 -3.41 -3.68
CA ALA A 251 21.53 -3.47 -4.47
C ALA A 251 21.27 -4.89 -5.00
N TRP A 252 19.97 -5.26 -5.01
CA TRP A 252 19.53 -6.57 -5.46
C TRP A 252 18.28 -6.48 -6.33
N SER A 253 18.16 -7.40 -7.29
CA SER A 253 16.91 -7.74 -7.95
C SER A 253 16.32 -8.96 -7.23
N VAL A 254 15.15 -8.78 -6.62
CA VAL A 254 14.38 -9.82 -5.96
C VAL A 254 13.26 -10.22 -6.90
N PRO A 255 13.19 -11.47 -7.39
CA PRO A 255 12.18 -11.90 -8.36
C PRO A 255 10.80 -12.05 -7.71
N ALA A 256 9.74 -11.99 -8.52
CA ALA A 256 8.43 -12.47 -8.14
C ALA A 256 8.24 -13.93 -8.55
N ILE A 257 7.42 -14.69 -7.82
CA ILE A 257 6.90 -15.96 -8.30
C ILE A 257 5.79 -15.66 -9.30
N PRO A 258 5.83 -16.24 -10.53
CA PRO A 258 4.79 -16.00 -11.53
C PRO A 258 3.38 -16.28 -10.98
N ALA A 259 2.48 -15.38 -11.26
CA ALA A 259 1.06 -15.54 -10.93
C ALA A 259 0.34 -16.31 -12.04
N PRO A 260 -0.79 -17.00 -11.75
CA PRO A 260 -1.73 -17.42 -12.78
C PRO A 260 -2.19 -16.21 -13.62
N GLN A 261 -2.60 -16.47 -14.87
CA GLN A 261 -3.23 -15.44 -15.68
C GLN A 261 -4.55 -15.00 -15.02
N ASP A 262 -4.94 -13.75 -15.22
CA ASP A 262 -6.22 -13.17 -14.74
C ASP A 262 -6.37 -13.04 -13.20
N VAL A 263 -5.28 -12.88 -12.47
CA VAL A 263 -5.36 -12.58 -11.02
C VAL A 263 -5.63 -11.11 -10.75
N ASP A 264 -6.42 -10.83 -9.73
CA ASP A 264 -6.57 -9.49 -9.16
C ASP A 264 -5.34 -9.17 -8.29
N ALA A 265 -4.47 -8.28 -8.77
CA ALA A 265 -3.28 -7.86 -8.04
C ALA A 265 -3.55 -6.70 -7.06
N THR A 266 -4.82 -6.35 -6.82
CA THR A 266 -5.20 -5.27 -5.89
C THR A 266 -4.69 -5.59 -4.48
N GLY A 267 -4.01 -4.62 -3.87
CA GLY A 267 -3.51 -4.74 -2.51
C GLY A 267 -2.20 -5.52 -2.36
N ALA A 268 -1.71 -6.24 -3.40
CA ALA A 268 -0.46 -7.00 -3.28
C ALA A 268 0.75 -6.10 -2.96
N GLY A 269 0.81 -4.91 -3.53
CA GLY A 269 1.82 -3.90 -3.22
C GLY A 269 1.75 -3.38 -1.78
N ASP A 270 0.54 -3.17 -1.28
CA ASP A 270 0.31 -2.71 0.10
C ASP A 270 0.67 -3.83 1.10
N VAL A 271 0.29 -5.08 0.82
CA VAL A 271 0.68 -6.26 1.61
C VAL A 271 2.21 -6.39 1.66
N PHE A 272 2.88 -6.20 0.51
CA PHE A 272 4.34 -6.14 0.47
C PHE A 272 4.87 -5.09 1.45
N CYS A 273 4.36 -3.85 1.38
CA CYS A 273 4.82 -2.75 2.21
C CYS A 273 4.60 -3.01 3.72
N GLY A 274 3.45 -3.54 4.10
CA GLY A 274 3.15 -3.87 5.49
C GLY A 274 4.04 -4.99 6.04
N TYR A 275 4.19 -6.09 5.28
CA TYR A 275 5.05 -7.19 5.68
C TYR A 275 6.52 -6.76 5.77
N PHE A 276 7.00 -6.02 4.77
CA PHE A 276 8.37 -5.47 4.75
C PHE A 276 8.65 -4.63 5.99
N ALA A 277 7.75 -3.70 6.35
CA ALA A 277 7.91 -2.88 7.55
C ALA A 277 8.12 -3.74 8.80
N HIS A 278 7.27 -4.76 8.98
CA HIS A 278 7.38 -5.66 10.12
C HIS A 278 8.70 -6.42 10.12
N ALA A 279 9.03 -7.10 9.02
CA ALA A 279 10.23 -7.93 8.93
C ALA A 279 11.51 -7.10 9.15
N TYR A 280 11.64 -5.99 8.44
CA TYR A 280 12.83 -5.12 8.51
C TYR A 280 13.02 -4.52 9.91
N ARG A 281 11.93 -4.06 10.55
CA ARG A 281 11.99 -3.45 11.89
C ARG A 281 12.14 -4.45 13.03
N ASN A 282 11.92 -5.73 12.78
CA ASN A 282 12.11 -6.79 13.76
C ASN A 282 13.35 -7.65 13.49
N GLY A 283 14.33 -7.11 12.75
CA GLY A 283 15.69 -7.63 12.67
C GLY A 283 16.02 -8.46 11.43
N ALA A 284 15.11 -8.56 10.46
CA ALA A 284 15.49 -9.11 9.16
C ALA A 284 16.48 -8.17 8.44
N THR A 285 17.38 -8.72 7.66
CA THR A 285 18.19 -7.91 6.75
C THR A 285 17.29 -7.26 5.70
N LEU A 286 17.77 -6.19 5.06
CA LEU A 286 17.03 -5.52 4.00
C LEU A 286 16.59 -6.49 2.89
N LEU A 287 17.51 -7.38 2.47
CA LEU A 287 17.22 -8.40 1.48
C LEU A 287 16.21 -9.43 1.99
N ASP A 288 16.36 -9.93 3.22
CA ASP A 288 15.44 -10.92 3.79
C ASP A 288 14.02 -10.36 3.90
N ALA A 289 13.90 -9.11 4.38
CA ALA A 289 12.61 -8.43 4.47
C ALA A 289 11.92 -8.31 3.10
N ALA A 290 12.67 -8.00 2.04
CA ALA A 290 12.12 -7.90 0.69
C ALA A 290 11.74 -9.26 0.09
N VAL A 291 12.52 -10.31 0.35
CA VAL A 291 12.22 -11.68 -0.08
C VAL A 291 10.93 -12.18 0.58
N GLU A 292 10.80 -12.01 1.90
CA GLU A 292 9.59 -12.42 2.62
C GLU A 292 8.38 -11.56 2.25
N ALA A 293 8.55 -10.25 2.06
CA ALA A 293 7.49 -9.36 1.58
C ALA A 293 7.00 -9.74 0.17
N SER A 294 7.90 -10.22 -0.71
CA SER A 294 7.51 -10.76 -2.03
C SER A 294 6.66 -12.02 -1.90
N ALA A 295 6.97 -12.90 -0.93
CA ALA A 295 6.13 -14.07 -0.64
C ALA A 295 4.76 -13.67 -0.07
N ALA A 296 4.70 -12.62 0.76
CA ALA A 296 3.45 -12.07 1.28
C ALA A 296 2.58 -11.47 0.17
N ALA A 297 3.18 -10.67 -0.73
CA ALA A 297 2.51 -10.14 -1.91
C ALA A 297 1.96 -11.26 -2.81
N ARG A 298 2.71 -12.36 -2.98
CA ARG A 298 2.25 -13.56 -3.71
C ARG A 298 1.01 -14.18 -3.07
N ALA A 299 0.93 -14.25 -1.74
CA ALA A 299 -0.25 -14.77 -1.04
C ALA A 299 -1.48 -13.88 -1.30
N ALA A 300 -1.31 -12.56 -1.39
CA ALA A 300 -2.40 -11.63 -1.68
C ALA A 300 -3.03 -11.83 -3.07
N LEU A 301 -2.30 -12.37 -4.05
CA LEU A 301 -2.83 -12.66 -5.38
C LEU A 301 -3.86 -13.80 -5.42
N HIS A 302 -4.04 -14.52 -4.33
CA HIS A 302 -4.99 -15.63 -4.24
C HIS A 302 -6.30 -15.29 -3.53
N VAL A 303 -6.44 -14.06 -3.08
CA VAL A 303 -7.62 -13.60 -2.34
C VAL A 303 -8.23 -12.37 -3.01
N SER A 304 -9.51 -12.19 -2.85
CA SER A 304 -10.24 -11.07 -3.41
C SER A 304 -10.69 -10.04 -2.35
N SER A 305 -10.41 -10.33 -1.08
CA SER A 305 -10.66 -9.44 0.04
C SER A 305 -9.44 -9.44 0.98
N PRO A 306 -9.06 -8.29 1.56
CA PRO A 306 -7.99 -8.26 2.57
C PRO A 306 -8.27 -9.19 3.75
N LEU A 307 -9.53 -9.40 4.12
CA LEU A 307 -9.90 -10.26 5.25
C LEU A 307 -9.76 -11.76 4.97
N ASP A 308 -9.65 -12.15 3.71
CA ASP A 308 -9.37 -13.53 3.31
C ASP A 308 -7.87 -13.85 3.31
N LEU A 309 -7.02 -12.83 3.48
CA LEU A 309 -5.58 -13.00 3.50
C LEU A 309 -5.16 -13.74 4.78
N VAL A 310 -4.66 -14.94 4.61
CA VAL A 310 -4.14 -15.76 5.69
C VAL A 310 -2.73 -16.24 5.35
N ARG A 311 -1.90 -16.42 6.37
CA ARG A 311 -0.57 -16.97 6.17
C ARG A 311 -0.69 -18.40 5.62
N PRO A 312 -0.02 -18.70 4.49
CA PRO A 312 0.07 -20.07 4.00
C PRO A 312 0.68 -20.99 5.06
N ARG A 313 0.43 -22.31 4.92
CA ARG A 313 1.09 -23.31 5.78
C ARG A 313 2.61 -23.15 5.71
N ASP A 314 3.29 -23.41 6.81
CA ASP A 314 4.74 -23.17 6.93
C ASP A 314 5.57 -23.77 5.78
N GLU A 315 5.25 -24.96 5.34
CA GLU A 315 5.94 -25.60 4.20
C GLU A 315 5.77 -24.82 2.89
N ALA A 316 4.54 -24.39 2.58
CA ALA A 316 4.26 -23.60 1.38
C ALA A 316 4.90 -22.21 1.47
N TRP A 317 4.90 -21.61 2.65
CA TRP A 317 5.57 -20.33 2.91
C TRP A 317 7.08 -20.45 2.70
N GLN A 318 7.73 -21.44 3.33
CA GLN A 318 9.17 -21.67 3.21
C GLN A 318 9.57 -21.98 1.77
N THR A 319 8.76 -22.74 1.03
CA THR A 319 8.98 -23.03 -0.38
C THR A 319 8.95 -21.74 -1.21
N ALA A 320 7.96 -20.86 -0.98
CA ALA A 320 7.87 -19.59 -1.69
C ALA A 320 9.08 -18.68 -1.39
N VAL A 321 9.45 -18.54 -0.13
CA VAL A 321 10.61 -17.75 0.30
C VAL A 321 11.91 -18.29 -0.31
N ALA A 322 12.12 -19.62 -0.29
CA ALA A 322 13.30 -20.26 -0.89
C ALA A 322 13.37 -20.02 -2.40
N THR A 323 12.25 -20.21 -3.11
CA THR A 323 12.17 -19.99 -4.57
C THR A 323 12.53 -18.55 -4.93
N ILE A 324 12.00 -17.56 -4.19
CA ILE A 324 12.33 -16.16 -4.42
C ILE A 324 13.81 -15.92 -4.15
N ARG A 325 14.34 -16.43 -3.04
CA ARG A 325 15.73 -16.25 -2.63
C ARG A 325 16.73 -16.80 -3.64
N GLU A 326 16.46 -17.99 -4.19
CA GLU A 326 17.29 -18.62 -5.23
C GLU A 326 17.40 -17.77 -6.50
N GLY A 327 16.39 -16.99 -6.81
CA GLY A 327 16.39 -16.10 -7.98
C GLY A 327 16.93 -14.70 -7.71
N VAL A 328 17.38 -14.39 -6.50
CA VAL A 328 17.97 -13.07 -6.18
C VAL A 328 19.28 -12.88 -6.93
N THR A 329 19.47 -11.69 -7.50
CA THR A 329 20.73 -11.31 -8.17
C THR A 329 21.22 -9.97 -7.62
N ALA A 330 22.53 -9.85 -7.34
CA ALA A 330 23.15 -8.56 -7.05
C ALA A 330 23.17 -7.65 -8.29
N LEU A 331 23.06 -6.32 -8.11
CA LEU A 331 22.94 -5.33 -9.18
C LEU A 331 24.16 -4.43 -9.28
#